data_d44ea336c9a2160682e5f0325a10b0bd
#
_entry.id   d44ea336c9a2160682e5f0325a10b0bd
#
_cell.length_a   1.000
_cell.length_b   1.000
_cell.length_c   1.000
_cell.angle_alpha   90.00
_cell.angle_beta   90.00
_cell.angle_gamma   90.00
#
_symmetry.space_group_name_H-M   'P 1'
#
loop_
_entity.id
_entity.type
_entity.pdbx_description
1 polymer ?
#
loop_
_entity_poly.entity_id
_entity_poly.type
_entity_poly.pdbx_seq_one_letter_code
_entity_poly.pdbx_strand_id
1 'polypeptide(L)'
;KIFLAIIVIWGIAYLAMFPGIYDYDSIDQTLQFLVTGNVSGHHPVLHSLLLSGFMKIGYVVFHSYEIGLGIFTLLQVLFLAYAAMKVAWFLLQKGYNRLFWFTMCFYLCFPLHYIMSVWDTKDSIFAGFFVLVSLSLIEMADRTSGFWDNRWNLVKFVFVLGGADTKK
;
A
#
# COMPACT_ATOMS: atom_id res chain seq x y z
N LYS A 1 17.13 -2.01 7.69
CA LYS A 1 16.80 -1.88 9.12
C LYS A 1 15.47 -1.13 9.34
N ILE A 2 15.26 0.07 8.72
CA ILE A 2 14.01 0.87 8.86
C ILE A 2 12.78 0.04 8.46
N PHE A 3 12.79 -0.52 7.23
CA PHE A 3 11.72 -1.39 6.74
C PHE A 3 11.42 -2.56 7.69
N LEU A 4 12.47 -3.20 8.20
CA LEU A 4 12.32 -4.34 9.11
C LEU A 4 11.64 -3.93 10.42
N ALA A 5 11.96 -2.77 10.98
CA ALA A 5 11.31 -2.27 12.20
C ALA A 5 9.81 -2.03 11.99
N ILE A 6 9.43 -1.43 10.85
CA ILE A 6 8.03 -1.21 10.50
C ILE A 6 7.31 -2.55 10.28
N ILE A 7 7.90 -3.46 9.50
CA ILE A 7 7.29 -4.76 9.18
C ILE A 7 7.11 -5.64 10.42
N VAL A 8 8.00 -5.58 11.40
CA VAL A 8 7.83 -6.36 12.64
C VAL A 8 6.56 -5.92 13.38
N ILE A 9 6.37 -4.62 13.58
CA ILE A 9 5.20 -4.09 14.30
C ILE A 9 3.91 -4.29 13.50
N TRP A 10 3.92 -3.92 12.21
CA TRP A 10 2.74 -4.05 11.35
C TRP A 10 2.43 -5.51 11.01
N GLY A 11 3.44 -6.37 10.95
CA GLY A 11 3.29 -7.81 10.79
C GLY A 11 2.63 -8.48 12.00
N ILE A 12 2.92 -8.03 13.22
CA ILE A 12 2.20 -8.47 14.43
C ILE A 12 0.72 -8.11 14.31
N ALA A 13 0.41 -6.87 13.89
CA ALA A 13 -0.99 -6.45 13.69
C ALA A 13 -1.67 -7.29 12.58
N TYR A 14 -0.97 -7.56 11.47
CA TYR A 14 -1.47 -8.43 10.41
C TYR A 14 -1.78 -9.84 10.93
N LEU A 15 -0.88 -10.44 11.70
CA LEU A 15 -1.10 -11.78 12.26
C LEU A 15 -2.25 -11.80 13.27
N ALA A 16 -2.40 -10.75 14.07
CA ALA A 16 -3.49 -10.62 15.04
C ALA A 16 -4.87 -10.41 14.38
N MET A 17 -4.90 -9.79 13.19
CA MET A 17 -6.13 -9.44 12.47
C MET A 17 -6.32 -10.26 11.19
N PHE A 18 -5.57 -11.37 11.04
CA PHE A 18 -5.68 -12.23 9.86
C PHE A 18 -7.13 -12.70 9.62
N PRO A 19 -7.62 -12.66 8.38
CA PRO A 19 -6.97 -12.35 7.09
C PRO A 19 -6.90 -10.86 6.74
N GLY A 20 -7.38 -9.99 7.57
CA GLY A 20 -7.52 -8.55 7.42
C GLY A 20 -8.92 -8.08 7.81
N ILE A 21 -9.14 -6.77 7.83
CA ILE A 21 -10.45 -6.17 8.08
C ILE A 21 -11.13 -5.97 6.74
N TYR A 22 -12.19 -6.75 6.48
CA TYR A 22 -12.94 -6.72 5.24
C TYR A 22 -14.02 -5.64 5.32
N ASP A 23 -13.95 -4.65 4.43
CA ASP A 23 -14.85 -3.51 4.43
C ASP A 23 -16.12 -3.78 3.61
N TYR A 24 -17.18 -3.00 3.88
CA TYR A 24 -18.44 -3.08 3.15
C TYR A 24 -18.26 -2.84 1.64
N ASP A 25 -17.47 -1.83 1.28
CA ASP A 25 -17.14 -1.53 -0.12
C ASP A 25 -16.44 -2.71 -0.82
N SER A 26 -15.58 -3.41 -0.09
CA SER A 26 -14.85 -4.58 -0.60
C SER A 26 -15.75 -5.79 -0.82
N ILE A 27 -16.79 -5.95 0.02
CA ILE A 27 -17.83 -6.97 -0.18
C ILE A 27 -18.55 -6.71 -1.51
N ASP A 28 -19.00 -5.48 -1.74
CA ASP A 28 -19.71 -5.12 -2.96
C ASP A 28 -18.85 -5.32 -4.22
N GLN A 29 -17.60 -4.87 -4.18
CA GLN A 29 -16.62 -5.07 -5.25
C GLN A 29 -16.41 -6.55 -5.59
N THR A 30 -16.26 -7.38 -4.55
CA THR A 30 -16.01 -8.82 -4.72
C THR A 30 -17.24 -9.54 -5.26
N LEU A 31 -18.42 -9.23 -4.76
CA LEU A 31 -19.68 -9.81 -5.23
C LEU A 31 -19.93 -9.44 -6.70
N GLN A 32 -19.74 -8.18 -7.07
CA GLN A 32 -19.89 -7.74 -8.45
C GLN A 32 -18.96 -8.52 -9.39
N PHE A 33 -17.68 -8.66 -9.04
CA PHE A 33 -16.73 -9.31 -9.90
C PHE A 33 -16.85 -10.84 -9.94
N LEU A 34 -17.04 -11.49 -8.77
CA LEU A 34 -17.09 -12.96 -8.69
C LEU A 34 -18.44 -13.55 -9.08
N VAL A 35 -19.54 -12.84 -8.84
CA VAL A 35 -20.88 -13.36 -9.05
C VAL A 35 -21.51 -12.86 -10.34
N THR A 36 -21.44 -11.55 -10.60
CA THR A 36 -22.12 -10.94 -11.77
C THR A 36 -21.22 -10.81 -12.99
N GLY A 37 -19.89 -10.85 -12.80
CA GLY A 37 -18.92 -10.58 -13.86
C GLY A 37 -18.91 -9.14 -14.38
N ASN A 38 -19.72 -8.27 -13.80
CA ASN A 38 -19.84 -6.88 -14.17
C ASN A 38 -18.95 -6.01 -13.28
N VAL A 39 -18.10 -5.21 -13.90
CA VAL A 39 -17.29 -4.21 -13.19
C VAL A 39 -18.07 -2.90 -13.19
N SER A 40 -18.56 -2.47 -12.02
CA SER A 40 -19.18 -1.17 -11.91
C SER A 40 -18.10 -0.08 -11.91
N GLY A 41 -18.36 1.03 -12.64
CA GLY A 41 -17.47 2.20 -12.62
C GLY A 41 -17.45 2.97 -11.29
N HIS A 42 -18.12 2.46 -10.26
CA HIS A 42 -18.22 3.12 -8.94
C HIS A 42 -16.96 2.90 -8.08
N HIS A 43 -16.22 1.83 -8.34
CA HIS A 43 -15.01 1.48 -7.62
C HIS A 43 -13.79 1.44 -8.56
N PRO A 44 -12.57 1.71 -8.05
CA PRO A 44 -11.36 1.58 -8.86
C PRO A 44 -11.22 0.16 -9.39
N VAL A 45 -11.32 0.01 -10.70
CA VAL A 45 -11.30 -1.28 -11.39
C VAL A 45 -10.08 -2.12 -11.01
N LEU A 46 -8.91 -1.48 -10.89
CA LEU A 46 -7.67 -2.17 -10.52
C LEU A 46 -7.74 -2.77 -9.12
N HIS A 47 -8.27 -2.04 -8.13
CA HIS A 47 -8.40 -2.55 -6.76
C HIS A 47 -9.36 -3.74 -6.72
N SER A 48 -10.53 -3.60 -7.34
CA SER A 48 -11.54 -4.68 -7.41
C SER A 48 -10.99 -5.93 -8.10
N LEU A 49 -10.22 -5.75 -9.17
CA LEU A 49 -9.62 -6.86 -9.92
C LEU A 49 -8.52 -7.56 -9.10
N LEU A 50 -7.67 -6.81 -8.40
CA LEU A 50 -6.62 -7.38 -7.56
C LEU A 50 -7.24 -8.14 -6.38
N LEU A 51 -8.14 -7.51 -5.61
CA LEU A 51 -8.81 -8.12 -4.47
C LEU A 51 -9.52 -9.41 -4.87
N SER A 52 -10.42 -9.32 -5.85
CA SER A 52 -11.20 -10.48 -6.32
C SER A 52 -10.31 -11.55 -6.96
N GLY A 53 -9.24 -11.13 -7.66
CA GLY A 53 -8.26 -12.03 -8.26
C GLY A 53 -7.53 -12.85 -7.19
N PHE A 54 -7.03 -12.23 -6.13
CA PHE A 54 -6.39 -12.92 -5.03
C PHE A 54 -7.35 -13.83 -4.27
N MET A 55 -8.59 -13.39 -4.02
CA MET A 55 -9.61 -14.24 -3.40
C MET A 55 -9.92 -15.46 -4.25
N LYS A 56 -10.05 -15.29 -5.58
CA LYS A 56 -10.26 -16.41 -6.51
C LYS A 56 -9.07 -17.37 -6.53
N ILE A 57 -7.83 -16.86 -6.53
CA ILE A 57 -6.62 -17.68 -6.45
C ILE A 57 -6.61 -18.48 -5.13
N GLY A 58 -6.91 -17.81 -4.00
CA GLY A 58 -7.00 -18.47 -2.70
C GLY A 58 -8.02 -19.61 -2.69
N TYR A 59 -9.19 -19.39 -3.32
CA TYR A 59 -10.20 -20.44 -3.45
C TYR A 59 -9.75 -21.60 -4.34
N VAL A 60 -9.16 -21.33 -5.49
CA VAL A 60 -8.71 -22.37 -6.42
C VAL A 60 -7.58 -23.22 -5.86
N VAL A 61 -6.62 -22.60 -5.15
CA VAL A 61 -5.41 -23.28 -4.64
C VAL A 61 -5.63 -23.88 -3.27
N PHE A 62 -6.29 -23.16 -2.37
CA PHE A 62 -6.43 -23.53 -0.96
C PHE A 62 -7.87 -23.83 -0.53
N HIS A 63 -8.84 -23.75 -1.45
CA HIS A 63 -10.27 -23.88 -1.17
C HIS A 63 -10.78 -22.89 -0.11
N SER A 64 -10.15 -21.70 0.01
CA SER A 64 -10.49 -20.69 1.00
C SER A 64 -10.34 -19.28 0.43
N TYR A 65 -11.42 -18.50 0.45
CA TYR A 65 -11.40 -17.08 0.12
C TYR A 65 -10.64 -16.26 1.17
N GLU A 66 -10.64 -16.68 2.43
CA GLU A 66 -9.94 -16.02 3.53
C GLU A 66 -8.42 -16.03 3.31
N ILE A 67 -7.87 -17.14 2.83
CA ILE A 67 -6.44 -17.21 2.49
C ILE A 67 -6.11 -16.26 1.34
N GLY A 68 -7.00 -16.15 0.35
CA GLY A 68 -6.84 -15.20 -0.75
C GLY A 68 -6.84 -13.75 -0.28
N LEU A 69 -7.78 -13.41 0.61
CA LEU A 69 -7.83 -12.10 1.26
C LEU A 69 -6.55 -11.85 2.08
N GLY A 70 -6.12 -12.82 2.88
CA GLY A 70 -4.89 -12.71 3.67
C GLY A 70 -3.65 -12.44 2.83
N ILE A 71 -3.51 -13.07 1.67
CA ILE A 71 -2.41 -12.81 0.73
C ILE A 71 -2.49 -11.36 0.20
N PHE A 72 -3.67 -10.91 -0.19
CA PHE A 72 -3.88 -9.53 -0.64
C PHE A 72 -3.51 -8.52 0.45
N THR A 73 -4.03 -8.71 1.67
CA THR A 73 -3.74 -7.86 2.84
C THR A 73 -2.25 -7.85 3.17
N LEU A 74 -1.57 -9.00 3.08
CA LEU A 74 -0.12 -9.06 3.28
C LEU A 74 0.64 -8.19 2.28
N LEU A 75 0.28 -8.27 1.00
CA LEU A 75 0.88 -7.43 -0.03
C LEU A 75 0.61 -5.94 0.20
N GLN A 76 -0.59 -5.59 0.66
CA GLN A 76 -0.94 -4.23 1.05
C GLN A 76 -0.08 -3.73 2.21
N VAL A 77 0.08 -4.52 3.28
CA VAL A 77 0.96 -4.21 4.43
C VAL A 77 2.39 -3.98 3.97
N LEU A 78 2.93 -4.87 3.14
CA LEU A 78 4.28 -4.74 2.59
C LEU A 78 4.46 -3.46 1.75
N PHE A 79 3.47 -3.14 0.91
CA PHE A 79 3.47 -1.93 0.09
C PHE A 79 3.43 -0.66 0.93
N LEU A 80 2.52 -0.59 1.91
CA LEU A 80 2.40 0.58 2.80
C LEU A 80 3.62 0.75 3.71
N ALA A 81 4.18 -0.36 4.23
CA ALA A 81 5.43 -0.33 4.99
C ALA A 81 6.61 0.15 4.13
N TYR A 82 6.62 -0.21 2.84
CA TYR A 82 7.61 0.32 1.90
C TYR A 82 7.45 1.83 1.71
N ALA A 83 6.22 2.33 1.54
CA ALA A 83 5.96 3.76 1.42
C ALA A 83 6.40 4.52 2.69
N ALA A 84 6.05 4.02 3.87
CA ALA A 84 6.47 4.58 5.16
C ALA A 84 8.00 4.57 5.32
N MET A 85 8.66 3.47 4.93
CA MET A 85 10.13 3.39 4.92
C MET A 85 10.74 4.46 4.00
N LYS A 86 10.16 4.71 2.83
CA LYS A 86 10.67 5.72 1.89
C LYS A 86 10.61 7.12 2.48
N VAL A 87 9.53 7.47 3.19
CA VAL A 87 9.44 8.75 3.93
C VAL A 87 10.56 8.87 4.97
N ALA A 88 10.69 7.86 5.83
CA ALA A 88 11.71 7.87 6.88
C ALA A 88 13.14 7.93 6.29
N TRP A 89 13.39 7.17 5.22
CA TRP A 89 14.68 7.17 4.53
C TRP A 89 15.00 8.54 3.91
N PHE A 90 14.01 9.17 3.25
CA PHE A 90 14.16 10.52 2.69
C PHE A 90 14.58 11.54 3.77
N LEU A 91 13.91 11.53 4.93
CA LEU A 91 14.25 12.42 6.04
C LEU A 91 15.69 12.21 6.55
N LEU A 92 16.09 10.95 6.65
CA LEU A 92 17.46 10.59 7.06
C LEU A 92 18.51 11.07 6.06
N GLN A 93 18.27 10.90 4.76
CA GLN A 93 19.17 11.36 3.71
C GLN A 93 19.32 12.90 3.69
N LYS A 94 18.25 13.63 4.02
CA LYS A 94 18.28 15.09 4.12
C LYS A 94 18.88 15.62 5.43
N GLY A 95 19.30 14.73 6.34
CA GLY A 95 19.89 15.10 7.62
C GLY A 95 18.87 15.57 8.67
N TYR A 96 17.58 15.39 8.42
CA TYR A 96 16.51 15.78 9.36
C TYR A 96 16.34 14.73 10.46
N ASN A 97 17.37 14.48 11.26
CA ASN A 97 17.41 13.40 12.25
C ASN A 97 16.27 13.46 13.29
N ARG A 98 15.92 14.66 13.78
CA ARG A 98 14.81 14.81 14.75
C ARG A 98 13.48 14.42 14.14
N LEU A 99 13.22 14.83 12.89
CA LEU A 99 11.99 14.53 12.17
C LEU A 99 11.93 13.04 11.80
N PHE A 100 13.08 12.44 11.44
CA PHE A 100 13.18 11.00 11.23
C PHE A 100 12.74 10.21 12.46
N TRP A 101 13.28 10.51 13.65
CA TRP A 101 12.91 9.80 14.87
C TRP A 101 11.44 10.02 15.26
N PHE A 102 10.92 11.25 15.09
CA PHE A 102 9.52 11.54 15.29
C PHE A 102 8.63 10.71 14.35
N THR A 103 8.96 10.66 13.06
CA THR A 103 8.23 9.89 12.06
C THR A 103 8.28 8.39 12.34
N MET A 104 9.44 7.86 12.74
CA MET A 104 9.57 6.46 13.14
C MET A 104 8.71 6.14 14.36
N CYS A 105 8.76 6.97 15.41
CA CYS A 105 7.90 6.81 16.58
C CYS A 105 6.41 6.83 16.19
N PHE A 106 6.03 7.75 15.30
CA PHE A 106 4.66 7.88 14.80
C PHE A 106 4.19 6.63 14.06
N TYR A 107 5.00 6.06 13.14
CA TYR A 107 4.65 4.85 12.42
C TYR A 107 4.64 3.58 13.29
N LEU A 108 5.46 3.53 14.32
CA LEU A 108 5.56 2.33 15.18
C LEU A 108 4.58 2.34 16.35
N CYS A 109 4.30 3.52 16.93
CA CYS A 109 3.52 3.64 18.16
C CYS A 109 2.07 4.04 17.93
N PHE A 110 1.75 4.73 16.80
CA PHE A 110 0.40 5.21 16.55
C PHE A 110 -0.47 4.13 15.89
N PRO A 111 -1.49 3.61 16.59
CA PRO A 111 -2.22 2.41 16.16
C PRO A 111 -2.92 2.54 14.81
N LEU A 112 -3.33 3.74 14.43
CA LEU A 112 -4.05 3.98 13.18
C LEU A 112 -3.28 3.45 11.96
N HIS A 113 -1.95 3.59 11.93
CA HIS A 113 -1.16 3.17 10.77
C HIS A 113 -1.20 1.66 10.53
N TYR A 114 -0.99 0.85 11.56
CA TYR A 114 -1.01 -0.60 11.37
C TYR A 114 -2.43 -1.16 11.27
N ILE A 115 -3.44 -0.52 11.88
CA ILE A 115 -4.84 -0.88 11.67
C ILE A 115 -5.23 -0.59 10.21
N MET A 116 -4.94 0.63 9.70
CA MET A 116 -5.22 0.97 8.30
C MET A 116 -4.44 0.13 7.30
N SER A 117 -3.27 -0.39 7.67
CA SER A 117 -2.50 -1.25 6.78
C SER A 117 -3.14 -2.62 6.57
N VAL A 118 -3.92 -3.12 7.52
CA VAL A 118 -4.65 -4.40 7.44
C VAL A 118 -6.12 -4.22 7.07
N TRP A 119 -6.58 -3.00 6.92
CA TRP A 119 -7.93 -2.69 6.47
C TRP A 119 -7.97 -2.71 4.95
N ASP A 120 -8.77 -3.61 4.41
CA ASP A 120 -8.93 -3.79 2.98
C ASP A 120 -9.79 -2.66 2.38
N THR A 121 -9.17 -1.51 2.16
CA THR A 121 -9.79 -0.36 1.53
C THR A 121 -8.91 0.20 0.41
N LYS A 122 -9.56 0.58 -0.69
CA LYS A 122 -8.92 1.27 -1.82
C LYS A 122 -8.12 2.49 -1.38
N ASP A 123 -8.58 3.17 -0.32
CA ASP A 123 -7.99 4.44 0.14
C ASP A 123 -6.62 4.23 0.80
N SER A 124 -6.40 3.10 1.47
CA SER A 124 -5.09 2.73 2.03
C SER A 124 -4.03 2.58 0.93
N ILE A 125 -4.34 1.86 -0.13
CA ILE A 125 -3.44 1.66 -1.28
C ILE A 125 -3.19 3.01 -1.98
N PHE A 126 -4.26 3.79 -2.21
CA PHE A 126 -4.14 5.12 -2.80
C PHE A 126 -3.25 6.04 -1.96
N ALA A 127 -3.40 6.06 -0.62
CA ALA A 127 -2.55 6.84 0.26
C ALA A 127 -1.07 6.46 0.12
N GLY A 128 -0.75 5.18 0.02
CA GLY A 128 0.61 4.69 -0.25
C GLY A 128 1.19 5.23 -1.56
N PHE A 129 0.42 5.14 -2.66
CA PHE A 129 0.84 5.71 -3.94
C PHE A 129 0.99 7.23 -3.88
N PHE A 130 0.05 7.92 -3.24
CA PHE A 130 0.10 9.37 -3.09
C PHE A 130 1.37 9.83 -2.35
N VAL A 131 1.75 9.14 -1.28
CA VAL A 131 3.00 9.40 -0.56
C VAL A 131 4.22 9.21 -1.47
N LEU A 132 4.28 8.12 -2.24
CA LEU A 132 5.40 7.84 -3.13
C LEU A 132 5.49 8.87 -4.28
N VAL A 133 4.34 9.29 -4.85
CA VAL A 133 4.30 10.38 -5.85
C VAL A 133 4.82 11.67 -5.25
N SER A 134 4.33 12.05 -4.07
CA SER A 134 4.74 13.29 -3.39
C SER A 134 6.25 13.31 -3.13
N LEU A 135 6.82 12.21 -2.63
CA LEU A 135 8.27 12.09 -2.45
C LEU A 135 9.03 12.22 -3.77
N SER A 136 8.56 11.56 -4.82
CA SER A 136 9.18 11.64 -6.15
C SER A 136 9.15 13.07 -6.70
N LEU A 137 8.04 13.80 -6.52
CA LEU A 137 7.94 15.20 -6.92
C LEU A 137 8.92 16.10 -6.16
N ILE A 138 9.08 15.87 -4.84
CA ILE A 138 10.05 16.60 -4.02
C ILE A 138 11.48 16.29 -4.50
N GLU A 139 11.82 15.03 -4.76
CA GLU A 139 13.12 14.62 -5.29
C GLU A 139 13.40 15.22 -6.68
N MET A 140 12.37 15.31 -7.54
CA MET A 140 12.50 15.96 -8.86
C MET A 140 12.75 17.48 -8.77
N ALA A 141 12.09 18.14 -7.81
CA ALA A 141 12.26 19.57 -7.57
C ALA A 141 13.62 19.91 -6.94
N ASP A 142 14.20 18.97 -6.24
CA ASP A 142 15.51 19.12 -5.61
C ASP A 142 16.64 18.78 -6.59
N ARG A 143 17.29 19.81 -7.10
CA ARG A 143 18.41 19.67 -8.05
C ARG A 143 19.61 18.90 -7.48
N THR A 144 19.72 18.78 -6.17
CA THR A 144 20.82 18.06 -5.51
C THR A 144 20.56 16.57 -5.37
N SER A 145 19.35 16.10 -5.69
CA SER A 145 18.93 14.71 -5.49
C SER A 145 19.52 13.70 -6.48
N GLY A 146 20.07 14.20 -7.61
CA GLY A 146 20.51 13.33 -8.72
C GLY A 146 19.37 12.54 -9.38
N PHE A 147 18.12 12.97 -9.17
CA PHE A 147 16.93 12.29 -9.72
C PHE A 147 17.02 12.13 -11.24
N TRP A 148 17.47 13.17 -11.94
CA TRP A 148 17.54 13.22 -13.39
C TRP A 148 18.69 12.43 -14.00
N ASP A 149 19.69 12.04 -13.19
CA ASP A 149 20.85 11.29 -13.64
C ASP A 149 20.51 9.81 -13.89
N ASN A 150 19.41 9.34 -13.33
CA ASN A 150 18.99 7.93 -13.44
C ASN A 150 17.63 7.79 -14.13
N ARG A 151 17.64 7.27 -15.38
CA ARG A 151 16.41 7.01 -16.17
C ARG A 151 15.39 6.12 -15.46
N TRP A 152 15.86 5.22 -14.58
CA TRP A 152 14.98 4.37 -13.79
C TRP A 152 14.08 5.15 -12.81
N ASN A 153 14.49 6.32 -12.38
CA ASN A 153 13.67 7.17 -11.52
C ASN A 153 12.43 7.68 -12.26
N LEU A 154 12.56 8.01 -13.57
CA LEU A 154 11.42 8.37 -14.42
C LEU A 154 10.46 7.19 -14.61
N VAL A 155 10.98 5.98 -14.86
CA VAL A 155 10.16 4.78 -15.02
C VAL A 155 9.38 4.49 -13.73
N LYS A 156 10.04 4.57 -12.56
CA LYS A 156 9.38 4.41 -11.26
C LYS A 156 8.29 5.45 -11.03
N PHE A 157 8.57 6.71 -11.37
CA PHE A 157 7.62 7.81 -11.24
C PHE A 157 6.37 7.59 -12.10
N VAL A 158 6.56 7.22 -13.38
CA VAL A 158 5.44 6.89 -14.29
C VAL A 158 4.62 5.69 -13.76
N PHE A 159 5.29 4.65 -13.26
CA PHE A 159 4.62 3.49 -12.69
C PHE A 159 3.78 3.85 -11.45
N VAL A 160 4.33 4.70 -10.57
CA VAL A 160 3.63 5.17 -9.36
C VAL A 160 2.45 6.07 -9.73
N LEU A 161 2.59 6.94 -10.73
CA LEU A 161 1.48 7.74 -11.26
C LEU A 161 0.38 6.87 -11.85
N GLY A 162 0.74 5.88 -12.67
CA GLY A 162 -0.23 4.94 -13.25
C GLY A 162 -1.01 4.16 -12.18
N GLY A 163 -0.39 3.82 -11.05
CA GLY A 163 -1.06 3.21 -9.90
C GLY A 163 -1.98 4.16 -9.14
N ALA A 164 -1.70 5.47 -9.16
CA ALA A 164 -2.53 6.50 -8.53
C ALA A 164 -3.71 6.95 -9.39
N ASP A 165 -3.62 6.83 -10.73
CA ASP A 165 -4.60 7.37 -11.69
C ASP A 165 -5.79 6.41 -11.96
N THR A 166 -5.92 5.36 -11.18
CA THR A 166 -7.03 4.38 -11.33
C THR A 166 -8.37 4.87 -10.77
N LYS A 167 -8.52 6.18 -10.50
CA LYS A 167 -9.78 6.85 -10.12
C LYS A 167 -10.41 7.59 -11.30
N LYS A 168 -10.74 6.91 -12.39
CA LYS A 168 -11.70 7.43 -13.37
C LYS A 168 -12.88 6.52 -13.50
#